data_d3a9e0aaec24e5ab6cc713a54d1a2c2f
#
_entry.id   d3a9e0aaec24e5ab6cc713a54d1a2c2f
#
_cell.length_a   1.000
_cell.length_b   1.000
_cell.length_c   1.000
_cell.angle_alpha   90.00
_cell.angle_beta   90.00
_cell.angle_gamma   90.00
#
_symmetry.space_group_name_H-M   'P 1'
#
loop_
_entity.id
_entity.type
_entity.pdbx_description
1 polymer ?
#
loop_
_entity_poly.entity_id
_entity_poly.type
_entity_poly.pdbx_seq_one_letter_code
_entity_poly.pdbx_strand_id
1 'polypeptide(L)'
;MPRFSVILPTHDRLDMLRQAIASVAAQTFPDWELIVVDDASKVPIGEDDLLNLTGGKARLLRLTNSHGGAGAKSAGAAAAQGQVLAFLDDDDLWDPSYLERANRALASAMEVRILFMGVRWFGERAKSGQAAQERGMQIIRQQTRATKDANGLDRYAGDALFAALLQRVPMPFQRPVVYRKDYEAIGGYRAECLLWDCDWALRAALHGECALLDEGLYLQRASGQGYSSQGRRALEHTRSNLEIKESLLGHPAVSDRARRQLVRQALHRDWKDYAWQLGRQGSKQEAYKALRSAFRYGLSGGLLKIWIGVLLGKTRVGVE
;
A
#
# COMPACT_ATOMS: atom_id res chain seq x y z
N MET A 1 -26.23 10.72 4.24
CA MET A 1 -24.97 9.97 4.41
C MET A 1 -24.03 10.43 3.30
N PRO A 2 -22.82 10.84 3.62
CA PRO A 2 -21.88 11.29 2.59
C PRO A 2 -21.52 10.17 1.61
N ARG A 3 -21.15 10.54 0.38
CA ARG A 3 -20.66 9.59 -0.61
C ARG A 3 -19.31 9.02 -0.20
N PHE A 4 -18.37 9.90 0.20
CA PHE A 4 -17.02 9.53 0.61
C PHE A 4 -16.78 9.82 2.09
N SER A 5 -16.09 8.91 2.78
CA SER A 5 -15.36 9.21 4.01
C SER A 5 -13.87 9.24 3.69
N VAL A 6 -13.28 10.41 3.86
CA VAL A 6 -11.83 10.60 3.76
C VAL A 6 -11.22 10.33 5.12
N ILE A 7 -10.29 9.38 5.20
CA ILE A 7 -9.60 8.99 6.43
C ILE A 7 -8.16 9.53 6.37
N LEU A 8 -7.82 10.40 7.33
CA LEU A 8 -6.55 11.09 7.39
C LEU A 8 -5.91 10.88 8.76
N PRO A 9 -5.03 9.87 8.91
CA PRO A 9 -4.28 9.68 10.15
C PRO A 9 -3.17 10.70 10.28
N THR A 10 -2.83 11.09 11.51
CA THR A 10 -1.69 11.97 11.80
C THR A 10 -1.04 11.63 13.13
N HIS A 11 0.27 11.89 13.23
CA HIS A 11 1.03 11.81 14.48
C HIS A 11 2.19 12.81 14.45
N ASP A 12 2.13 13.84 15.33
CA ASP A 12 3.17 14.86 15.51
C ASP A 12 3.62 15.59 14.21
N ARG A 13 2.69 15.85 13.24
CA ARG A 13 2.98 16.48 11.94
C ARG A 13 2.01 17.59 11.56
N LEU A 14 1.72 18.51 12.50
CA LEU A 14 0.64 19.50 12.37
C LEU A 14 0.71 20.34 11.08
N ASP A 15 1.92 20.77 10.63
CA ASP A 15 2.05 21.60 9.45
C ASP A 15 1.75 20.84 8.14
N MET A 16 2.15 19.57 8.07
CA MET A 16 1.82 18.70 6.92
C MET A 16 0.34 18.35 6.94
N LEU A 17 -0.20 18.02 8.11
CA LEU A 17 -1.62 17.76 8.31
C LEU A 17 -2.49 18.92 7.79
N ARG A 18 -2.16 20.18 8.09
CA ARG A 18 -2.90 21.35 7.58
C ARG A 18 -2.89 21.42 6.06
N GLN A 19 -1.77 21.09 5.41
CA GLN A 19 -1.69 21.04 3.96
C GLN A 19 -2.56 19.91 3.39
N ALA A 20 -2.54 18.72 3.99
CA ALA A 20 -3.37 17.61 3.61
C ALA A 20 -4.87 17.94 3.74
N ILE A 21 -5.29 18.53 4.88
CA ILE A 21 -6.68 18.99 5.10
C ILE A 21 -7.07 20.01 4.04
N ALA A 22 -6.23 21.00 3.73
CA ALA A 22 -6.51 22.00 2.72
C ALA A 22 -6.72 21.36 1.33
N SER A 23 -5.98 20.31 0.99
CA SER A 23 -6.15 19.58 -0.27
C SER A 23 -7.48 18.81 -0.35
N VAL A 24 -8.01 18.35 0.80
CA VAL A 24 -9.34 17.74 0.89
C VAL A 24 -10.43 18.81 0.82
N ALA A 25 -10.25 19.93 1.49
CA ALA A 25 -11.21 21.05 1.45
C ALA A 25 -11.36 21.66 0.05
N ALA A 26 -10.30 21.59 -0.77
CA ALA A 26 -10.27 22.06 -2.16
C ALA A 26 -10.93 21.09 -3.17
N GLN A 27 -11.47 19.93 -2.73
CA GLN A 27 -12.07 18.97 -3.65
C GLN A 27 -13.31 19.53 -4.36
N THR A 28 -13.36 19.34 -5.69
CA THR A 28 -14.49 19.80 -6.53
C THR A 28 -15.76 18.99 -6.30
N PHE A 29 -15.65 17.74 -5.90
CA PHE A 29 -16.79 16.90 -5.51
C PHE A 29 -17.23 17.22 -4.08
N PRO A 30 -18.48 17.66 -3.82
CA PRO A 30 -18.86 18.24 -2.55
C PRO A 30 -19.32 17.23 -1.47
N ASP A 31 -19.68 16.00 -1.86
CA ASP A 31 -20.36 15.04 -0.97
C ASP A 31 -19.37 14.11 -0.25
N TRP A 32 -18.64 14.67 0.74
CA TRP A 32 -17.67 13.98 1.55
C TRP A 32 -17.70 14.44 3.01
N GLU A 33 -17.25 13.56 3.90
CA GLU A 33 -16.81 13.86 5.26
C GLU A 33 -15.31 13.62 5.37
N LEU A 34 -14.63 14.34 6.27
CA LEU A 34 -13.23 14.12 6.64
C LEU A 34 -13.15 13.63 8.08
N ILE A 35 -12.45 12.52 8.31
CA ILE A 35 -12.13 11.99 9.62
C ILE A 35 -10.63 12.13 9.83
N VAL A 36 -10.22 13.13 10.59
CA VAL A 36 -8.83 13.26 11.04
C VAL A 36 -8.65 12.36 12.25
N VAL A 37 -7.73 11.40 12.15
CA VAL A 37 -7.42 10.47 13.24
C VAL A 37 -6.08 10.87 13.85
N ASP A 38 -6.13 11.51 15.00
CA ASP A 38 -4.92 11.85 15.75
C ASP A 38 -4.44 10.65 16.57
N ASP A 39 -3.35 10.06 16.15
CA ASP A 39 -2.74 8.87 16.74
C ASP A 39 -1.87 9.24 17.97
N ALA A 40 -2.48 9.89 18.94
CA ALA A 40 -1.86 10.35 20.20
C ALA A 40 -0.72 11.36 20.01
N SER A 41 -0.91 12.38 19.16
CA SER A 41 0.05 13.48 19.02
C SER A 41 0.22 14.26 20.32
N LYS A 42 1.43 14.78 20.53
CA LYS A 42 1.73 15.67 21.68
C LYS A 42 0.96 16.99 21.57
N VAL A 43 0.89 17.53 20.36
CA VAL A 43 0.14 18.76 20.05
C VAL A 43 -0.86 18.41 18.93
N PRO A 44 -2.14 18.14 19.28
CA PRO A 44 -3.17 17.84 18.30
C PRO A 44 -3.61 19.11 17.56
N ILE A 45 -4.26 18.94 16.42
CA ILE A 45 -5.00 20.04 15.78
C ILE A 45 -6.20 20.42 16.65
N GLY A 46 -6.50 21.73 16.78
CA GLY A 46 -7.71 22.20 17.43
C GLY A 46 -8.97 21.86 16.63
N GLU A 47 -10.07 21.54 17.32
CA GLU A 47 -11.34 21.25 16.63
C GLU A 47 -11.85 22.47 15.86
N ASP A 48 -11.73 23.68 16.41
CA ASP A 48 -12.11 24.92 15.73
C ASP A 48 -11.28 25.15 14.47
N ASP A 49 -9.96 24.91 14.50
CA ASP A 49 -9.09 25.00 13.33
C ASP A 49 -9.55 24.02 12.24
N LEU A 50 -9.88 22.80 12.64
CA LEU A 50 -10.34 21.75 11.71
C LEU A 50 -11.68 22.12 11.07
N LEU A 51 -12.64 22.60 11.85
CA LEU A 51 -13.95 23.02 11.36
C LEU A 51 -13.84 24.23 10.42
N ASN A 52 -13.00 25.20 10.75
CA ASN A 52 -12.76 26.39 9.91
C ASN A 52 -12.12 26.01 8.58
N LEU A 53 -11.13 25.09 8.57
CA LEU A 53 -10.47 24.64 7.36
C LEU A 53 -11.39 23.86 6.39
N THR A 54 -12.43 23.21 6.90
CA THR A 54 -13.26 22.28 6.14
C THR A 54 -14.72 22.71 5.98
N GLY A 55 -15.08 23.89 6.50
CA GLY A 55 -16.47 24.35 6.48
C GLY A 55 -17.42 23.42 7.24
N GLY A 56 -16.96 22.82 8.33
CA GLY A 56 -17.76 21.94 9.19
C GLY A 56 -17.91 20.49 8.71
N LYS A 57 -17.18 20.08 7.66
CA LYS A 57 -17.27 18.71 7.11
C LYS A 57 -16.29 17.72 7.75
N ALA A 58 -15.44 18.18 8.66
CA ALA A 58 -14.47 17.34 9.32
C ALA A 58 -14.81 17.10 10.79
N ARG A 59 -14.34 15.98 11.30
CA ARG A 59 -14.34 15.65 12.72
C ARG A 59 -13.01 15.05 13.15
N LEU A 60 -12.63 15.31 14.39
CA LEU A 60 -11.43 14.77 15.01
C LEU A 60 -11.78 13.48 15.78
N LEU A 61 -11.02 12.42 15.50
CA LEU A 61 -11.00 11.20 16.31
C LEU A 61 -9.62 11.11 16.96
N ARG A 62 -9.54 11.36 18.26
CA ARG A 62 -8.29 11.26 19.00
C ARG A 62 -8.14 9.91 19.67
N LEU A 63 -7.02 9.22 19.42
CA LEU A 63 -6.67 7.97 20.08
C LEU A 63 -5.87 8.27 21.35
N THR A 64 -6.09 7.47 22.40
CA THR A 64 -5.40 7.62 23.70
C THR A 64 -3.95 7.15 23.67
N ASN A 65 -3.66 6.16 22.80
CA ASN A 65 -2.34 5.60 22.59
C ASN A 65 -2.07 5.52 21.08
N SER A 66 -0.79 5.56 20.67
CA SER A 66 -0.44 5.39 19.27
C SER A 66 -0.59 3.93 18.84
N HIS A 67 -1.31 3.74 17.72
CA HIS A 67 -1.55 2.46 17.07
C HIS A 67 -0.86 2.36 15.70
N GLY A 68 -0.10 3.40 15.34
CA GLY A 68 0.54 3.52 14.03
C GLY A 68 -0.45 3.76 12.88
N GLY A 69 0.07 3.98 11.68
CA GLY A 69 -0.73 4.37 10.51
C GLY A 69 -1.86 3.40 10.17
N ALA A 70 -1.62 2.09 10.26
CA ALA A 70 -2.65 1.08 10.01
C ALA A 70 -3.77 1.11 11.05
N GLY A 71 -3.42 1.18 12.35
CA GLY A 71 -4.39 1.23 13.43
C GLY A 71 -5.23 2.51 13.38
N ALA A 72 -4.59 3.66 13.14
CA ALA A 72 -5.28 4.94 12.99
C ALA A 72 -6.23 4.94 11.78
N LYS A 73 -5.80 4.44 10.62
CA LYS A 73 -6.69 4.29 9.44
C LYS A 73 -7.85 3.35 9.72
N SER A 74 -7.63 2.24 10.41
CA SER A 74 -8.69 1.29 10.78
C SER A 74 -9.70 1.93 11.74
N ALA A 75 -9.25 2.72 12.73
CA ALA A 75 -10.13 3.47 13.63
C ALA A 75 -10.98 4.50 12.87
N GLY A 76 -10.37 5.23 11.93
CA GLY A 76 -11.08 6.15 11.05
C GLY A 76 -12.12 5.46 10.17
N ALA A 77 -11.76 4.32 9.58
CA ALA A 77 -12.68 3.51 8.76
C ALA A 77 -13.88 2.99 9.56
N ALA A 78 -13.66 2.56 10.80
CA ALA A 78 -14.73 2.12 11.71
C ALA A 78 -15.69 3.27 12.08
N ALA A 79 -15.18 4.49 12.16
CA ALA A 79 -15.97 5.69 12.44
C ALA A 79 -16.68 6.25 11.20
N ALA A 80 -16.34 5.79 9.98
CA ALA A 80 -16.84 6.32 8.71
C ALA A 80 -18.34 6.11 8.52
N GLN A 81 -19.02 7.15 7.98
CA GLN A 81 -20.43 7.10 7.63
C GLN A 81 -20.66 7.00 6.10
N GLY A 82 -19.69 7.35 5.30
CA GLY A 82 -19.76 7.30 3.85
C GLY A 82 -19.85 5.89 3.27
N GLN A 83 -20.36 5.83 2.06
CA GLN A 83 -20.46 4.57 1.31
C GLN A 83 -19.09 4.08 0.82
N VAL A 84 -18.19 4.99 0.52
CA VAL A 84 -16.87 4.76 -0.06
C VAL A 84 -15.81 5.35 0.87
N LEU A 85 -14.77 4.57 1.14
CA LEU A 85 -13.61 5.00 1.91
C LEU A 85 -12.49 5.43 0.96
N ALA A 86 -11.83 6.54 1.31
CA ALA A 86 -10.62 7.01 0.65
C ALA A 86 -9.59 7.41 1.72
N PHE A 87 -8.32 7.12 1.50
CA PHE A 87 -7.27 7.28 2.49
C PHE A 87 -6.22 8.27 2.01
N LEU A 88 -5.92 9.28 2.84
CA LEU A 88 -4.86 10.25 2.60
C LEU A 88 -3.87 10.22 3.76
N ASP A 89 -2.58 10.15 3.48
CA ASP A 89 -1.53 10.29 4.50
C ASP A 89 -1.29 11.77 4.81
N ASP A 90 -0.94 12.10 6.06
CA ASP A 90 -0.79 13.50 6.52
C ASP A 90 0.39 14.25 5.87
N ASP A 91 1.31 13.53 5.24
CA ASP A 91 2.44 14.08 4.49
C ASP A 91 2.22 14.18 2.97
N ASP A 92 1.05 13.77 2.48
CA ASP A 92 0.67 13.78 1.07
C ASP A 92 -0.46 14.78 0.77
N LEU A 93 -0.79 14.93 -0.51
CA LEU A 93 -1.86 15.83 -0.98
C LEU A 93 -2.71 15.16 -2.04
N TRP A 94 -3.91 15.70 -2.27
CA TRP A 94 -4.74 15.32 -3.41
C TRP A 94 -4.87 16.45 -4.43
N ASP A 95 -4.97 16.09 -5.70
CA ASP A 95 -5.43 16.98 -6.75
C ASP A 95 -6.89 17.38 -6.48
N PRO A 96 -7.32 18.63 -6.75
CA PRO A 96 -8.70 19.05 -6.51
C PRO A 96 -9.78 18.19 -7.17
N SER A 97 -9.47 17.50 -8.25
CA SER A 97 -10.38 16.61 -8.96
C SER A 97 -10.38 15.15 -8.46
N TYR A 98 -9.59 14.80 -7.44
CA TYR A 98 -9.41 13.42 -6.99
C TYR A 98 -10.72 12.70 -6.69
N LEU A 99 -11.58 13.26 -5.82
CA LEU A 99 -12.86 12.65 -5.45
C LEU A 99 -13.86 12.64 -6.60
N GLU A 100 -13.89 13.68 -7.43
CA GLU A 100 -14.75 13.75 -8.60
C GLU A 100 -14.39 12.64 -9.60
N ARG A 101 -13.11 12.48 -9.91
CA ARG A 101 -12.63 11.45 -10.82
C ARG A 101 -12.87 10.04 -10.26
N ALA A 102 -12.64 9.84 -8.97
CA ALA A 102 -12.93 8.58 -8.28
C ALA A 102 -14.44 8.25 -8.33
N ASN A 103 -15.31 9.23 -8.07
CA ASN A 103 -16.76 9.03 -8.15
C ASN A 103 -17.22 8.69 -9.57
N ARG A 104 -16.71 9.38 -10.59
CA ARG A 104 -17.01 9.10 -12.00
C ARG A 104 -16.57 7.69 -12.39
N ALA A 105 -15.36 7.28 -11.99
CA ALA A 105 -14.83 5.95 -12.24
C ALA A 105 -15.71 4.85 -11.63
N LEU A 106 -16.07 4.98 -10.35
CA LEU A 106 -16.95 4.02 -9.66
C LEU A 106 -18.38 4.01 -10.20
N ALA A 107 -18.89 5.13 -10.71
CA ALA A 107 -20.22 5.21 -11.31
C ALA A 107 -20.27 4.61 -12.72
N SER A 108 -19.18 4.70 -13.48
CA SER A 108 -19.09 4.18 -14.84
C SER A 108 -18.86 2.65 -14.91
N ALA A 109 -18.42 2.04 -13.82
CA ALA A 109 -18.07 0.62 -13.73
C ALA A 109 -18.62 0.04 -12.42
N MET A 110 -19.92 -0.26 -12.39
CA MET A 110 -20.65 -0.67 -11.17
C MET A 110 -20.12 -1.95 -10.55
N GLU A 111 -19.46 -2.82 -11.31
CA GLU A 111 -18.79 -4.03 -10.87
C GLU A 111 -17.46 -3.75 -10.18
N VAL A 112 -16.84 -2.60 -10.40
CA VAL A 112 -15.61 -2.18 -9.72
C VAL A 112 -15.93 -1.72 -8.31
N ARG A 113 -15.50 -2.49 -7.35
CA ARG A 113 -15.69 -2.21 -5.91
C ARG A 113 -14.44 -1.65 -5.26
N ILE A 114 -13.30 -1.84 -5.89
CA ILE A 114 -11.96 -1.42 -5.45
C ILE A 114 -11.31 -0.67 -6.60
N LEU A 115 -11.13 0.64 -6.40
CA LEU A 115 -10.44 1.51 -7.32
C LEU A 115 -9.10 1.91 -6.70
N PHE A 116 -8.02 1.70 -7.42
CA PHE A 116 -6.72 2.23 -7.06
C PHE A 116 -6.47 3.55 -7.80
N MET A 117 -5.70 4.46 -7.18
CA MET A 117 -5.48 5.80 -7.72
C MET A 117 -4.04 5.98 -8.15
N GLY A 118 -3.86 6.54 -9.34
CA GLY A 118 -2.57 6.93 -9.87
C GLY A 118 -1.87 7.95 -8.99
N VAL A 119 -0.55 7.80 -8.86
CA VAL A 119 0.30 8.59 -7.99
C VAL A 119 1.28 9.43 -8.81
N ARG A 120 1.40 10.70 -8.46
CA ARG A 120 2.42 11.62 -8.93
C ARG A 120 3.29 12.06 -7.75
N TRP A 121 4.59 11.99 -7.91
CA TRP A 121 5.53 12.37 -6.88
C TRP A 121 5.89 13.85 -6.93
N PHE A 122 6.04 14.48 -5.76
CA PHE A 122 6.53 15.86 -5.64
C PHE A 122 7.57 15.99 -4.52
N GLY A 123 8.32 17.11 -4.49
CA GLY A 123 9.40 17.33 -3.55
C GLY A 123 10.78 16.93 -4.08
N GLU A 124 11.80 17.01 -3.25
CA GLU A 124 13.22 16.90 -3.65
C GLU A 124 13.59 15.58 -4.33
N ARG A 125 13.00 14.48 -3.89
CA ARG A 125 13.26 13.12 -4.42
C ARG A 125 12.20 12.63 -5.39
N ALA A 126 11.35 13.52 -5.90
CA ALA A 126 10.24 13.17 -6.77
C ALA A 126 10.67 12.33 -7.99
N LYS A 127 11.77 12.72 -8.66
CA LYS A 127 12.28 12.02 -9.84
C LYS A 127 12.64 10.56 -9.54
N SER A 128 13.28 10.29 -8.41
CA SER A 128 13.66 8.93 -8.03
C SER A 128 12.45 8.09 -7.61
N GLY A 129 11.48 8.69 -6.91
CA GLY A 129 10.21 8.07 -6.56
C GLY A 129 9.41 7.68 -7.80
N GLN A 130 9.24 8.64 -8.73
CA GLN A 130 8.53 8.42 -9.99
C GLN A 130 9.19 7.31 -10.83
N ALA A 131 10.52 7.32 -10.97
CA ALA A 131 11.23 6.29 -11.71
C ALA A 131 11.10 4.89 -11.07
N ALA A 132 11.11 4.81 -9.73
CA ALA A 132 10.90 3.54 -9.02
C ALA A 132 9.47 3.03 -9.20
N GLN A 133 8.47 3.92 -9.16
CA GLN A 133 7.07 3.59 -9.42
C GLN A 133 6.87 3.09 -10.85
N GLU A 134 7.42 3.78 -11.86
CA GLU A 134 7.26 3.40 -13.27
C GLU A 134 7.83 2.00 -13.55
N ARG A 135 9.01 1.66 -12.99
CA ARG A 135 9.54 0.28 -13.08
C ARG A 135 8.58 -0.74 -12.47
N GLY A 136 7.95 -0.41 -11.34
CA GLY A 136 6.94 -1.28 -10.72
C GLY A 136 5.69 -1.43 -11.58
N MET A 137 5.18 -0.33 -12.12
CA MET A 137 4.01 -0.33 -13.00
C MET A 137 4.26 -1.07 -14.31
N GLN A 138 5.47 -1.00 -14.86
CA GLN A 138 5.85 -1.76 -16.05
C GLN A 138 5.71 -3.28 -15.82
N ILE A 139 6.14 -3.78 -14.65
CA ILE A 139 5.95 -5.20 -14.26
C ILE A 139 4.46 -5.55 -14.23
N ILE A 140 3.63 -4.70 -13.62
CA ILE A 140 2.17 -4.92 -13.56
C ILE A 140 1.58 -4.98 -14.97
N ARG A 141 1.84 -3.99 -15.83
CA ARG A 141 1.32 -3.95 -17.21
C ARG A 141 1.74 -5.16 -18.04
N GLN A 142 2.98 -5.61 -17.92
CA GLN A 142 3.49 -6.79 -18.64
C GLN A 142 2.81 -8.10 -18.22
N GLN A 143 2.50 -8.23 -16.92
CA GLN A 143 1.97 -9.48 -16.38
C GLN A 143 0.46 -9.59 -16.43
N THR A 144 -0.24 -8.46 -16.24
CA THR A 144 -1.70 -8.47 -16.16
C THR A 144 -2.37 -8.34 -17.51
N ARG A 145 -1.68 -7.82 -18.53
CA ARG A 145 -2.27 -7.45 -19.84
C ARG A 145 -3.55 -6.61 -19.66
N ALA A 146 -3.54 -5.74 -18.66
CA ALA A 146 -4.67 -4.86 -18.38
C ALA A 146 -5.08 -4.08 -19.64
N THR A 147 -6.37 -3.99 -19.86
CA THR A 147 -6.95 -3.19 -20.95
C THR A 147 -7.59 -1.94 -20.37
N LYS A 148 -7.35 -0.80 -21.02
CA LYS A 148 -8.11 0.41 -20.70
C LYS A 148 -9.53 0.27 -21.22
N ASP A 149 -10.50 0.50 -20.34
CA ASP A 149 -11.90 0.61 -20.77
C ASP A 149 -12.19 1.98 -21.43
N ALA A 150 -13.41 2.15 -21.91
CA ALA A 150 -13.85 3.41 -22.55
C ALA A 150 -13.75 4.65 -21.63
N ASN A 151 -13.66 4.46 -20.32
CA ASN A 151 -13.54 5.50 -19.31
C ASN A 151 -12.08 5.76 -18.88
N GLY A 152 -11.13 5.08 -19.51
CA GLY A 152 -9.71 5.21 -19.23
C GLY A 152 -9.22 4.45 -18.00
N LEU A 153 -10.03 3.51 -17.46
CA LEU A 153 -9.67 2.68 -16.33
C LEU A 153 -8.90 1.44 -16.79
N ASP A 154 -7.76 1.18 -16.19
CA ASP A 154 -7.09 -0.10 -16.33
C ASP A 154 -7.83 -1.15 -15.48
N ARG A 155 -8.45 -2.15 -16.13
CA ARG A 155 -9.22 -3.22 -15.51
C ARG A 155 -8.33 -4.44 -15.27
N TYR A 156 -8.41 -5.01 -14.09
CA TYR A 156 -7.58 -6.16 -13.68
C TYR A 156 -8.44 -7.33 -13.24
N ALA A 157 -8.27 -8.48 -13.89
CA ALA A 157 -8.75 -9.75 -13.34
C ALA A 157 -7.95 -10.07 -12.06
N GLY A 158 -8.66 -10.46 -10.99
CA GLY A 158 -8.09 -10.63 -9.65
C GLY A 158 -6.84 -11.52 -9.63
N ASP A 159 -6.86 -12.70 -10.26
CA ASP A 159 -5.73 -13.63 -10.26
C ASP A 159 -4.48 -13.08 -10.96
N ALA A 160 -4.66 -12.37 -12.08
CA ALA A 160 -3.55 -11.76 -12.80
C ALA A 160 -2.92 -10.61 -11.98
N LEU A 161 -3.77 -9.77 -11.36
CA LEU A 161 -3.30 -8.71 -10.48
C LEU A 161 -2.61 -9.29 -9.25
N PHE A 162 -3.21 -10.28 -8.60
CA PHE A 162 -2.63 -10.96 -7.43
C PHE A 162 -1.22 -11.51 -7.73
N ALA A 163 -1.07 -12.23 -8.85
CA ALA A 163 0.22 -12.78 -9.28
C ALA A 163 1.28 -11.68 -9.50
N ALA A 164 0.89 -10.56 -10.10
CA ALA A 164 1.77 -9.43 -10.33
C ALA A 164 2.16 -8.72 -9.02
N LEU A 165 1.19 -8.46 -8.12
CA LEU A 165 1.42 -7.83 -6.82
C LEU A 165 2.28 -8.70 -5.88
N LEU A 166 2.25 -10.03 -6.01
CA LEU A 166 3.18 -10.93 -5.30
C LEU A 166 4.65 -10.68 -5.66
N GLN A 167 4.94 -10.06 -6.80
CA GLN A 167 6.31 -9.65 -7.13
C GLN A 167 6.65 -8.28 -6.54
N ARG A 168 5.74 -7.34 -6.70
CA ARG A 168 5.88 -5.97 -6.18
C ARG A 168 4.52 -5.29 -6.11
N VAL A 169 4.29 -4.54 -5.04
CA VAL A 169 3.13 -3.66 -4.90
C VAL A 169 3.57 -2.22 -5.17
N PRO A 170 3.38 -1.68 -6.39
CA PRO A 170 3.67 -0.27 -6.68
C PRO A 170 2.77 0.69 -5.90
N MET A 171 3.21 1.93 -5.73
CA MET A 171 2.52 2.93 -4.91
C MET A 171 1.04 3.15 -5.29
N PRO A 172 0.62 3.16 -6.57
CA PRO A 172 -0.79 3.29 -6.91
C PRO A 172 -1.68 2.23 -6.24
N PHE A 173 -1.21 0.98 -6.14
CA PHE A 173 -1.96 -0.11 -5.48
C PHE A 173 -1.98 -0.02 -3.94
N GLN A 174 -1.33 0.98 -3.37
CA GLN A 174 -1.37 1.32 -1.96
C GLN A 174 -2.32 2.51 -1.67
N ARG A 175 -3.02 3.02 -2.69
CA ARG A 175 -3.91 4.19 -2.63
C ARG A 175 -5.33 3.82 -3.05
N PRO A 176 -6.04 3.00 -2.22
CA PRO A 176 -7.37 2.53 -2.56
C PRO A 176 -8.45 3.59 -2.30
N VAL A 177 -9.45 3.56 -3.18
CA VAL A 177 -10.78 4.10 -2.99
C VAL A 177 -11.72 2.90 -3.09
N VAL A 178 -12.41 2.56 -2.00
CA VAL A 178 -13.09 1.28 -1.87
C VAL A 178 -14.45 1.43 -1.22
N TYR A 179 -15.46 0.66 -1.65
CA TYR A 179 -16.71 0.60 -0.92
C TYR A 179 -16.49 0.07 0.49
N ARG A 180 -17.09 0.73 1.49
CA ARG A 180 -16.89 0.39 2.91
C ARG A 180 -17.16 -1.08 3.21
N LYS A 181 -18.25 -1.65 2.64
CA LYS A 181 -18.59 -3.06 2.81
C LYS A 181 -17.49 -4.00 2.29
N ASP A 182 -16.85 -3.66 1.19
CA ASP A 182 -15.76 -4.46 0.63
C ASP A 182 -14.48 -4.30 1.46
N TYR A 183 -14.16 -3.10 1.96
CA TYR A 183 -13.06 -2.89 2.90
C TYR A 183 -13.23 -3.75 4.17
N GLU A 184 -14.44 -3.77 4.74
CA GLU A 184 -14.79 -4.59 5.90
C GLU A 184 -14.68 -6.10 5.59
N ALA A 185 -15.18 -6.53 4.43
CA ALA A 185 -15.13 -7.93 3.98
C ALA A 185 -13.70 -8.43 3.73
N ILE A 186 -12.81 -7.56 3.24
CA ILE A 186 -11.38 -7.85 3.08
C ILE A 186 -10.67 -7.93 4.45
N GLY A 187 -11.24 -7.34 5.50
CA GLY A 187 -10.71 -7.35 6.87
C GLY A 187 -9.86 -6.13 7.23
N GLY A 188 -9.96 -5.03 6.48
CA GLY A 188 -9.28 -3.76 6.80
C GLY A 188 -7.75 -3.83 6.77
N TYR A 189 -7.09 -2.80 7.31
CA TYR A 189 -5.64 -2.79 7.50
C TYR A 189 -5.25 -3.53 8.78
N ARG A 190 -4.15 -4.30 8.72
CA ARG A 190 -3.62 -5.06 9.87
C ARG A 190 -2.60 -4.22 10.62
N ALA A 191 -2.91 -3.82 11.85
CA ALA A 191 -2.07 -2.94 12.65
C ALA A 191 -0.68 -3.56 12.98
N GLU A 192 -0.61 -4.88 13.10
CA GLU A 192 0.61 -5.63 13.38
C GLU A 192 1.53 -5.78 12.16
N CYS A 193 1.07 -5.43 10.96
CA CYS A 193 1.82 -5.57 9.73
C CYS A 193 2.56 -4.27 9.37
N LEU A 194 3.88 -4.31 9.23
CA LEU A 194 4.67 -3.14 8.85
C LEU A 194 4.31 -2.61 7.45
N LEU A 195 4.10 -3.52 6.48
CA LEU A 195 3.69 -3.19 5.11
C LEU A 195 2.18 -3.45 4.93
N TRP A 196 1.37 -2.89 5.83
CA TRP A 196 -0.07 -3.09 5.91
C TRP A 196 -0.83 -2.70 4.64
N ASP A 197 -0.36 -1.72 3.90
CA ASP A 197 -0.89 -1.28 2.61
C ASP A 197 -0.63 -2.32 1.51
N CYS A 198 0.57 -2.91 1.48
CA CYS A 198 0.90 -4.00 0.57
C CYS A 198 0.11 -5.28 0.90
N ASP A 199 -0.03 -5.61 2.19
CA ASP A 199 -0.86 -6.73 2.65
C ASP A 199 -2.31 -6.56 2.21
N TRP A 200 -2.86 -5.36 2.42
CA TRP A 200 -4.24 -5.07 2.03
C TRP A 200 -4.43 -5.16 0.52
N ALA A 201 -3.51 -4.62 -0.29
CA ALA A 201 -3.58 -4.68 -1.75
C ALA A 201 -3.60 -6.12 -2.28
N LEU A 202 -2.81 -7.02 -1.68
CA LEU A 202 -2.81 -8.45 -2.04
C LEU A 202 -4.15 -9.12 -1.69
N ARG A 203 -4.72 -8.83 -0.51
CA ARG A 203 -6.03 -9.35 -0.11
C ARG A 203 -7.17 -8.76 -0.96
N ALA A 204 -7.06 -7.48 -1.34
CA ALA A 204 -8.00 -6.83 -2.23
C ALA A 204 -8.04 -7.49 -3.62
N ALA A 205 -6.87 -7.83 -4.19
CA ALA A 205 -6.79 -8.54 -5.47
C ALA A 205 -7.38 -9.97 -5.40
N LEU A 206 -7.41 -10.60 -4.23
CA LEU A 206 -8.08 -11.89 -4.00
C LEU A 206 -9.60 -11.76 -3.79
N HIS A 207 -10.08 -10.58 -3.43
CA HIS A 207 -11.50 -10.33 -3.14
C HIS A 207 -12.35 -10.18 -4.40
N GLY A 208 -11.81 -9.58 -5.47
CA GLY A 208 -12.55 -9.37 -6.70
C GLY A 208 -11.83 -8.55 -7.75
N GLU A 209 -12.59 -8.05 -8.72
CA GLU A 209 -12.07 -7.17 -9.75
C GLU A 209 -11.65 -5.82 -9.17
N CYS A 210 -10.46 -5.40 -9.58
CA CYS A 210 -9.90 -4.10 -9.25
C CYS A 210 -9.73 -3.25 -10.50
N ALA A 211 -9.79 -1.95 -10.35
CA ALA A 211 -9.42 -1.00 -11.40
C ALA A 211 -8.37 0.00 -10.91
N LEU A 212 -7.63 0.58 -11.84
CA LEU A 212 -6.71 1.67 -11.59
C LEU A 212 -7.08 2.86 -12.48
N LEU A 213 -7.29 4.01 -11.85
CA LEU A 213 -7.34 5.31 -12.52
C LEU A 213 -5.93 5.92 -12.48
N ASP A 214 -5.14 5.69 -13.54
CA ASP A 214 -3.71 6.08 -13.59
C ASP A 214 -3.53 7.53 -14.08
N GLU A 215 -4.09 8.49 -13.33
CA GLU A 215 -4.08 9.93 -13.66
C GLU A 215 -3.16 10.77 -12.76
N GLY A 216 -2.45 10.17 -11.82
CA GLY A 216 -1.53 10.90 -10.94
C GLY A 216 -2.19 11.93 -10.03
N LEU A 217 -3.41 11.65 -9.57
CA LEU A 217 -4.23 12.55 -8.74
C LEU A 217 -3.88 12.46 -7.24
N TYR A 218 -3.24 11.40 -6.80
CA TYR A 218 -2.63 11.29 -5.49
C TYR A 218 -1.22 11.87 -5.55
N LEU A 219 -0.94 12.92 -4.79
CA LEU A 219 0.33 13.64 -4.80
C LEU A 219 1.19 13.13 -3.64
N GLN A 220 2.13 12.22 -3.94
CA GLN A 220 3.02 11.60 -2.97
C GLN A 220 4.22 12.49 -2.69
N ARG A 221 4.44 12.85 -1.43
CA ARG A 221 5.60 13.64 -1.03
C ARG A 221 6.87 12.79 -0.95
N ALA A 222 7.95 13.29 -1.53
CA ALA A 222 9.27 12.67 -1.52
C ALA A 222 10.32 13.62 -0.91
N SER A 223 10.13 13.96 0.36
CA SER A 223 11.06 14.82 1.12
C SER A 223 12.19 14.05 1.82
N GLY A 224 12.15 12.72 1.82
CA GLY A 224 13.09 11.89 2.58
C GLY A 224 12.79 11.82 4.09
N GLN A 225 11.73 12.48 4.55
CA GLN A 225 11.30 12.47 5.97
C GLN A 225 10.24 11.38 6.25
N GLY A 226 9.72 10.73 5.21
CA GLY A 226 8.74 9.65 5.36
C GLY A 226 9.32 8.43 6.07
N TYR A 227 8.44 7.69 6.76
CA TYR A 227 8.79 6.47 7.51
C TYR A 227 9.53 5.43 6.66
N SER A 228 9.16 5.28 5.40
CA SER A 228 9.74 4.34 4.44
C SER A 228 11.09 4.80 3.84
N SER A 229 11.46 6.08 4.01
CA SER A 229 12.66 6.68 3.39
C SER A 229 13.97 6.27 4.06
N GLN A 230 13.91 5.62 5.22
CA GLN A 230 15.09 5.25 5.99
C GLN A 230 15.66 3.92 5.47
N GLY A 231 16.72 3.98 4.64
CA GLY A 231 17.38 2.79 4.07
C GLY A 231 17.85 1.72 5.08
N ARG A 232 17.89 2.06 6.38
CA ARG A 232 18.15 1.13 7.48
C ARG A 232 17.05 0.07 7.66
N ARG A 233 15.84 0.28 7.11
CA ARG A 233 14.69 -0.62 7.26
C ARG A 233 14.50 -1.61 6.12
N ALA A 234 15.43 -1.68 5.16
CA ALA A 234 15.28 -2.59 4.00
C ALA A 234 15.06 -4.05 4.41
N LEU A 235 15.77 -4.51 5.44
CA LEU A 235 15.59 -5.89 5.96
C LEU A 235 14.25 -6.08 6.67
N GLU A 236 13.80 -5.09 7.43
CA GLU A 236 12.49 -5.13 8.10
C GLU A 236 11.36 -5.19 7.06
N HIS A 237 11.45 -4.40 5.99
CA HIS A 237 10.50 -4.44 4.88
C HIS A 237 10.51 -5.80 4.16
N THR A 238 11.71 -6.36 3.90
CA THR A 238 11.80 -7.67 3.27
C THR A 238 11.20 -8.75 4.17
N ARG A 239 11.44 -8.69 5.48
CA ARG A 239 10.87 -9.60 6.45
C ARG A 239 9.34 -9.48 6.52
N SER A 240 8.81 -8.27 6.62
CA SER A 240 7.36 -8.02 6.62
C SER A 240 6.70 -8.54 5.33
N ASN A 241 7.34 -8.35 4.18
CA ASN A 241 6.85 -8.89 2.90
C ASN A 241 6.80 -10.43 2.89
N LEU A 242 7.77 -11.10 3.54
CA LEU A 242 7.76 -12.56 3.72
C LEU A 242 6.61 -12.99 4.65
N GLU A 243 6.44 -12.33 5.79
CA GLU A 243 5.38 -12.61 6.77
C GLU A 243 3.98 -12.45 6.14
N ILE A 244 3.77 -11.41 5.33
CA ILE A 244 2.55 -11.23 4.55
C ILE A 244 2.30 -12.45 3.66
N LYS A 245 3.28 -12.85 2.86
CA LYS A 245 3.12 -13.97 1.92
C LYS A 245 2.94 -15.32 2.63
N GLU A 246 3.59 -15.53 3.77
CA GLU A 246 3.37 -16.71 4.59
C GLU A 246 1.94 -16.75 5.14
N SER A 247 1.40 -15.62 5.60
CA SER A 247 0.03 -15.53 6.07
C SER A 247 -1.00 -15.84 4.98
N LEU A 248 -0.69 -15.49 3.71
CA LEU A 248 -1.57 -15.78 2.57
C LEU A 248 -1.74 -17.29 2.31
N LEU A 249 -0.81 -18.14 2.71
CA LEU A 249 -0.97 -19.61 2.59
C LEU A 249 -2.12 -20.16 3.45
N GLY A 250 -2.51 -19.43 4.50
CA GLY A 250 -3.68 -19.74 5.34
C GLY A 250 -4.95 -19.00 4.93
N HIS A 251 -4.88 -18.09 3.94
CA HIS A 251 -6.03 -17.30 3.53
C HIS A 251 -7.05 -18.15 2.75
N PRO A 252 -8.38 -18.09 3.06
CA PRO A 252 -9.40 -18.92 2.42
C PRO A 252 -9.39 -18.82 0.88
N ALA A 253 -9.18 -17.64 0.32
CA ALA A 253 -9.09 -17.43 -1.14
C ALA A 253 -7.84 -18.05 -1.78
N VAL A 254 -6.86 -18.55 -1.00
CA VAL A 254 -5.62 -19.21 -1.48
C VAL A 254 -5.72 -20.72 -1.24
N SER A 255 -6.93 -21.28 -1.25
CA SER A 255 -7.17 -22.71 -1.05
C SER A 255 -6.87 -23.57 -2.28
N ASP A 256 -7.00 -23.01 -3.49
CA ASP A 256 -6.71 -23.72 -4.73
C ASP A 256 -5.20 -23.91 -4.99
N ARG A 257 -4.87 -24.92 -5.83
CA ARG A 257 -3.48 -25.30 -6.13
C ARG A 257 -2.72 -24.21 -6.86
N ALA A 258 -3.37 -23.47 -7.77
CA ALA A 258 -2.71 -22.48 -8.60
C ALA A 258 -2.27 -21.26 -7.78
N ARG A 259 -3.18 -20.68 -6.98
CA ARG A 259 -2.87 -19.55 -6.09
C ARG A 259 -1.83 -19.94 -5.04
N ARG A 260 -1.94 -21.15 -4.43
CA ARG A 260 -0.92 -21.64 -3.49
C ARG A 260 0.45 -21.75 -4.15
N GLN A 261 0.51 -22.20 -5.41
CA GLN A 261 1.77 -22.28 -6.14
C GLN A 261 2.37 -20.90 -6.41
N LEU A 262 1.57 -19.90 -6.78
CA LEU A 262 2.03 -18.50 -6.95
C LEU A 262 2.64 -17.96 -5.66
N VAL A 263 1.96 -18.11 -4.53
CA VAL A 263 2.48 -17.68 -3.21
C VAL A 263 3.77 -18.40 -2.86
N ARG A 264 3.84 -19.72 -3.07
CA ARG A 264 5.07 -20.51 -2.80
C ARG A 264 6.25 -20.09 -3.67
N GLN A 265 6.01 -19.79 -4.94
CA GLN A 265 7.05 -19.28 -5.85
C GLN A 265 7.56 -17.90 -5.41
N ALA A 266 6.65 -17.00 -5.00
CA ALA A 266 7.00 -15.71 -4.46
C ALA A 266 7.83 -15.85 -3.16
N LEU A 267 7.42 -16.70 -2.23
CA LEU A 267 8.15 -16.98 -1.00
C LEU A 267 9.54 -17.58 -1.30
N HIS A 268 9.66 -18.52 -2.24
CA HIS A 268 10.95 -19.07 -2.64
C HIS A 268 11.91 -17.98 -3.13
N ARG A 269 11.44 -17.07 -4.00
CA ARG A 269 12.24 -15.94 -4.50
C ARG A 269 12.64 -15.00 -3.35
N ASP A 270 11.68 -14.57 -2.53
CA ASP A 270 11.90 -13.53 -1.54
C ASP A 270 12.76 -14.03 -0.37
N TRP A 271 12.63 -15.29 0.04
CA TRP A 271 13.55 -15.91 1.02
C TRP A 271 14.99 -15.99 0.52
N LYS A 272 15.20 -16.22 -0.78
CA LYS A 272 16.54 -16.15 -1.40
C LYS A 272 17.12 -14.75 -1.33
N ASP A 273 16.31 -13.75 -1.71
CA ASP A 273 16.73 -12.36 -1.71
C ASP A 273 17.03 -11.86 -0.29
N TYR A 274 16.27 -12.30 0.70
CA TYR A 274 16.50 -12.01 2.11
C TYR A 274 17.79 -12.66 2.61
N ALA A 275 18.03 -13.91 2.26
CA ALA A 275 19.27 -14.61 2.60
C ALA A 275 20.52 -13.90 2.03
N TRP A 276 20.42 -13.43 0.79
CA TRP A 276 21.47 -12.68 0.14
C TRP A 276 21.74 -11.33 0.84
N GLN A 277 20.68 -10.59 1.20
CA GLN A 277 20.80 -9.33 1.95
C GLN A 277 21.49 -9.54 3.31
N LEU A 278 21.09 -10.57 4.06
CA LEU A 278 21.69 -10.94 5.35
C LEU A 278 23.18 -11.32 5.18
N GLY A 279 23.51 -12.09 4.15
CA GLY A 279 24.88 -12.46 3.82
C GLY A 279 25.78 -11.24 3.55
N ARG A 280 25.25 -10.25 2.82
CA ARG A 280 25.96 -8.97 2.57
C ARG A 280 26.20 -8.14 3.84
N GLN A 281 25.35 -8.28 4.83
CA GLN A 281 25.50 -7.60 6.13
C GLN A 281 26.39 -8.40 7.12
N GLY A 282 26.94 -9.55 6.70
CA GLY A 282 27.78 -10.39 7.54
C GLY A 282 27.01 -11.33 8.47
N SER A 283 25.68 -11.34 8.43
CA SER A 283 24.81 -12.17 9.29
C SER A 283 24.69 -13.59 8.75
N LYS A 284 25.82 -14.35 8.71
CA LYS A 284 25.89 -15.67 8.07
C LYS A 284 24.88 -16.68 8.64
N GLN A 285 24.72 -16.76 9.95
CA GLN A 285 23.78 -17.70 10.57
C GLN A 285 22.34 -17.45 10.16
N GLU A 286 21.91 -16.20 10.16
CA GLU A 286 20.56 -15.82 9.72
C GLU A 286 20.37 -16.05 8.21
N ALA A 287 21.41 -15.79 7.40
CA ALA A 287 21.38 -16.10 5.97
C ALA A 287 21.17 -17.61 5.72
N TYR A 288 21.81 -18.50 6.48
CA TYR A 288 21.56 -19.94 6.38
C TYR A 288 20.15 -20.34 6.81
N LYS A 289 19.59 -19.72 7.86
CA LYS A 289 18.20 -19.98 8.25
C LYS A 289 17.24 -19.55 7.14
N ALA A 290 17.47 -18.38 6.54
CA ALA A 290 16.69 -17.88 5.42
C ALA A 290 16.78 -18.80 4.18
N LEU A 291 17.95 -19.32 3.85
CA LEU A 291 18.10 -20.31 2.77
C LEU A 291 17.31 -21.60 3.05
N ARG A 292 17.35 -22.12 4.28
CA ARG A 292 16.51 -23.27 4.66
C ARG A 292 15.02 -23.00 4.49
N SER A 293 14.57 -21.78 4.80
CA SER A 293 13.19 -21.37 4.56
C SER A 293 12.89 -21.33 3.06
N ALA A 294 13.78 -20.82 2.21
CA ALA A 294 13.61 -20.86 0.75
C ALA A 294 13.45 -22.29 0.21
N PHE A 295 14.19 -23.26 0.73
CA PHE A 295 14.07 -24.68 0.34
C PHE A 295 12.67 -25.28 0.62
N ARG A 296 11.96 -24.83 1.64
CA ARG A 296 10.60 -25.30 1.94
C ARG A 296 9.60 -24.97 0.82
N TYR A 297 9.88 -23.95 0.03
CA TYR A 297 9.01 -23.45 -1.01
C TYR A 297 9.42 -23.87 -2.43
N GLY A 298 10.67 -24.31 -2.62
CA GLY A 298 11.15 -24.79 -3.93
C GLY A 298 12.66 -25.00 -4.00
N LEU A 299 13.10 -25.59 -5.12
CA LEU A 299 14.51 -25.78 -5.45
C LEU A 299 14.84 -24.96 -6.70
N SER A 300 15.98 -24.26 -6.69
CA SER A 300 16.50 -23.59 -7.88
C SER A 300 18.04 -23.57 -7.87
N GLY A 301 18.66 -23.56 -9.04
CA GLY A 301 20.13 -23.46 -9.16
C GLY A 301 20.71 -22.19 -8.54
N GLY A 302 19.92 -21.13 -8.43
CA GLY A 302 20.31 -19.89 -7.74
C GLY A 302 20.50 -20.05 -6.24
N LEU A 303 19.78 -20.97 -5.58
CA LEU A 303 19.96 -21.29 -4.17
C LEU A 303 21.38 -21.81 -3.88
N LEU A 304 21.90 -22.71 -4.70
CA LEU A 304 23.24 -23.27 -4.54
C LEU A 304 24.31 -22.18 -4.69
N LYS A 305 24.15 -21.26 -5.64
CA LYS A 305 25.08 -20.13 -5.82
C LYS A 305 25.09 -19.21 -4.59
N ILE A 306 23.93 -18.87 -4.05
CA ILE A 306 23.82 -18.02 -2.83
C ILE A 306 24.43 -18.77 -1.65
N TRP A 307 24.15 -20.06 -1.50
CA TRP A 307 24.69 -20.90 -0.40
C TRP A 307 26.22 -20.92 -0.44
N ILE A 308 26.83 -21.14 -1.61
CA ILE A 308 28.29 -21.08 -1.81
C ILE A 308 28.82 -19.67 -1.52
N GLY A 309 28.12 -18.62 -1.98
CA GLY A 309 28.51 -17.22 -1.76
C GLY A 309 28.54 -16.84 -0.27
N VAL A 310 27.53 -17.28 0.49
CA VAL A 310 27.45 -17.09 1.96
C VAL A 310 28.56 -17.87 2.67
N LEU A 311 28.84 -19.12 2.25
CA LEU A 311 29.94 -19.95 2.78
C LEU A 311 31.29 -19.29 2.59
N LEU A 312 31.59 -18.86 1.38
CA LEU A 312 32.91 -18.33 1.00
C LEU A 312 33.12 -16.86 1.42
N GLY A 313 32.12 -16.21 2.01
CA GLY A 313 32.15 -14.77 2.29
C GLY A 313 32.25 -13.89 1.02
N LYS A 314 32.05 -14.48 -0.15
CA LYS A 314 32.09 -13.82 -1.47
C LYS A 314 30.68 -13.44 -1.91
N THR A 315 30.14 -12.33 -1.36
CA THR A 315 28.80 -11.83 -1.73
C THR A 315 28.79 -10.91 -2.96
N ARG A 316 29.78 -11.02 -3.83
CA ARG A 316 29.81 -10.39 -5.15
C ARG A 316 29.42 -11.44 -6.22
N VAL A 317 28.16 -11.80 -6.28
CA VAL A 317 27.62 -12.45 -7.50
C VAL A 317 26.66 -11.43 -8.10
N GLY A 318 27.06 -10.85 -9.23
CA GLY A 318 26.20 -10.00 -10.03
C GLY A 318 24.94 -10.80 -10.39
N VAL A 319 23.80 -10.19 -10.17
CA VAL A 319 22.54 -10.65 -10.73
C VAL A 319 22.44 -9.93 -12.08
N GLU A 320 22.72 -10.66 -13.18
CA GLU A 320 22.24 -10.31 -14.51
C GLU A 320 20.74 -10.60 -14.63
#